data_15294b5cdf8e00ee8af9fd467b30faa5
#
_entry.id   15294b5cdf8e00ee8af9fd467b30faa5
#
_cell.length_a   1.000
_cell.length_b   1.000
_cell.length_c   1.000
_cell.angle_alpha   90.00
_cell.angle_beta   90.00
_cell.angle_gamma   90.00
#
_symmetry.space_group_name_H-M   'P 1'
#
loop_
_entity.id
_entity.type
_entity.pdbx_description
1 polymer ?
#
loop_
_entity_poly.entity_id
_entity_poly.type
_entity_poly.pdbx_seq_one_letter_code
_entity_poly.pdbx_strand_id
1 'polypeptide(L)'
;KVLVGQTSHPFFGEVSPQILNLNTGSPFQPFGRAPQIRYRHNSGALQLQAAAVWQSQFKSHGPTADDGTGKGNARNQYPHKNSKVPELALGLDYKANGWIIGAGIDMLSIVPRTKAIGENGSMYQVDERLTTVSYEAHVKYQKDKLFFAAKSTLGSNFTHTSMLGGYAVKSQDAKTGEREYTPFRNSSNWINIVYGKKWKPGIFIGYIKNLGTADDMEMGDNKAIYGTGTNID
;
A
#
# COMPACT_ATOMS: atom_id res chain seq x y z
N LYS A 1 15.75 14.60 12.88
CA LYS A 1 14.96 13.93 13.91
C LYS A 1 14.78 12.47 13.54
N VAL A 2 15.04 11.57 14.50
CA VAL A 2 14.82 10.13 14.32
C VAL A 2 13.62 9.71 15.18
N LEU A 3 12.78 8.82 14.65
CA LEU A 3 11.70 8.15 15.35
C LEU A 3 11.91 6.65 15.22
N VAL A 4 11.84 5.94 16.33
CA VAL A 4 11.85 4.46 16.40
C VAL A 4 10.63 4.02 17.17
N GLY A 5 9.78 3.19 16.59
CA GLY A 5 8.58 2.70 17.24
C GLY A 5 7.43 2.47 16.27
N GLN A 6 6.25 2.18 16.83
CA GLN A 6 5.04 1.94 16.04
C GLN A 6 4.29 3.25 15.79
N THR A 7 4.12 3.62 14.52
CA THR A 7 3.38 4.81 14.12
C THR A 7 2.73 4.63 12.75
N SER A 8 1.99 5.64 12.30
CA SER A 8 1.28 5.62 11.02
C SER A 8 2.23 5.49 9.84
N HIS A 9 1.76 4.86 8.77
CA HIS A 9 2.48 4.74 7.50
C HIS A 9 2.96 6.11 7.00
N PRO A 10 4.15 6.21 6.38
CA PRO A 10 4.68 7.48 5.87
C PRO A 10 3.73 8.24 4.94
N PHE A 11 3.03 7.56 4.05
CA PHE A 11 2.05 8.13 3.14
C PHE A 11 0.75 8.62 3.80
N PHE A 12 0.48 8.23 5.05
CA PHE A 12 -0.60 8.86 5.81
C PHE A 12 -0.29 10.35 6.03
N GLY A 13 0.94 10.66 6.41
CA GLY A 13 1.48 12.00 6.46
C GLY A 13 0.71 12.97 7.38
N GLU A 14 0.82 14.26 7.06
CA GLU A 14 0.15 15.35 7.75
C GLU A 14 -1.11 15.83 7.00
N VAL A 15 -1.41 15.21 5.85
CA VAL A 15 -2.53 15.55 4.97
C VAL A 15 -3.57 14.44 5.04
N SER A 16 -4.62 14.68 5.82
CA SER A 16 -5.75 13.78 6.04
C SER A 16 -7.07 14.55 5.94
N PRO A 17 -8.16 13.90 5.53
CA PRO A 17 -9.45 14.55 5.44
C PRO A 17 -9.99 14.90 6.85
N GLN A 18 -10.66 16.04 6.95
CA GLN A 18 -11.37 16.46 8.14
C GLN A 18 -12.87 16.15 7.98
N ILE A 19 -13.24 14.90 8.16
CA ILE A 19 -14.63 14.42 8.02
C ILE A 19 -14.95 13.44 9.15
N LEU A 20 -16.16 13.54 9.66
CA LEU A 20 -16.68 12.62 10.66
C LEU A 20 -16.73 11.20 10.05
N ASN A 21 -16.30 10.20 10.83
CA ASN A 21 -16.24 8.79 10.44
C ASN A 21 -15.26 8.43 9.28
N LEU A 22 -14.49 9.39 8.78
CA LEU A 22 -13.47 9.15 7.75
C LEU A 22 -12.11 9.76 8.14
N ASN A 23 -11.84 9.85 9.44
CA ASN A 23 -10.63 10.46 9.98
C ASN A 23 -9.31 9.74 9.59
N THR A 24 -9.39 8.46 9.26
CA THR A 24 -8.24 7.70 8.74
C THR A 24 -8.03 7.93 7.24
N GLY A 25 -9.05 8.41 6.53
CA GLY A 25 -9.05 8.57 5.08
C GLY A 25 -9.13 7.27 4.29
N SER A 26 -9.07 6.10 4.95
CA SER A 26 -9.22 4.81 4.29
C SER A 26 -10.67 4.62 3.77
N PRO A 27 -10.87 4.09 2.56
CA PRO A 27 -9.88 3.49 1.65
C PRO A 27 -9.25 4.49 0.67
N PHE A 28 -9.48 5.81 0.82
CA PHE A 28 -9.03 6.83 -0.14
C PHE A 28 -7.57 7.25 0.05
N GLN A 29 -6.94 6.90 1.17
CA GLN A 29 -5.51 7.09 1.39
C GLN A 29 -4.93 5.94 2.21
N PRO A 30 -3.62 5.67 2.10
CA PRO A 30 -2.97 4.63 2.86
C PRO A 30 -3.13 4.82 4.36
N PHE A 31 -3.59 3.79 5.04
CA PHE A 31 -3.70 3.73 6.49
C PHE A 31 -3.08 2.43 7.01
N GLY A 32 -2.21 2.54 7.96
CA GLY A 32 -1.59 1.43 8.67
C GLY A 32 -0.71 1.95 9.80
N ARG A 33 -0.51 1.14 10.82
CA ARG A 33 0.44 1.41 11.91
C ARG A 33 1.36 0.22 12.04
N ALA A 34 2.66 0.47 11.91
CA ALA A 34 3.66 -0.58 11.99
C ALA A 34 4.92 -0.08 12.70
N PRO A 35 5.70 -1.00 13.28
CA PRO A 35 7.04 -0.69 13.76
C PRO A 35 7.88 -0.13 12.61
N GLN A 36 8.61 0.94 12.89
CA GLN A 36 9.42 1.60 11.87
C GLN A 36 10.56 2.40 12.48
N ILE A 37 11.57 2.63 11.66
CA ILE A 37 12.60 3.64 11.87
C ILE A 37 12.38 4.72 10.82
N ARG A 38 12.17 5.96 11.27
CA ARG A 38 11.91 7.10 10.40
C ARG A 38 12.89 8.23 10.69
N TYR A 39 13.55 8.70 9.65
CA TYR A 39 14.36 9.89 9.68
C TYR A 39 13.62 11.07 9.04
N ARG A 40 13.66 12.23 9.67
CA ARG A 40 13.16 13.49 9.11
C ARG A 40 14.22 14.57 9.21
N HIS A 41 14.47 15.24 8.10
CA HIS A 41 15.36 16.39 8.00
C HIS A 41 14.56 17.61 7.54
N ASN A 42 14.67 18.71 8.28
CA ASN A 42 14.03 19.97 7.91
C ASN A 42 15.13 20.97 7.51
N SER A 43 14.97 21.61 6.36
CA SER A 43 15.83 22.66 5.86
C SER A 43 14.97 23.82 5.36
N GLY A 44 14.81 24.85 6.18
CA GLY A 44 13.86 25.93 5.90
C GLY A 44 12.44 25.42 5.74
N ALA A 45 11.85 25.68 4.59
CA ALA A 45 10.50 25.22 4.24
C ALA A 45 10.46 23.77 3.76
N LEU A 46 11.58 23.13 3.48
CA LEU A 46 11.65 21.77 2.98
C LEU A 46 11.77 20.75 4.12
N GLN A 47 11.03 19.66 4.01
CA GLN A 47 11.14 18.49 4.88
C GLN A 47 11.34 17.24 4.05
N LEU A 48 12.49 16.59 4.24
CA LEU A 48 12.76 15.26 3.72
C LEU A 48 12.40 14.20 4.76
N GLN A 49 11.78 13.12 4.34
CA GLN A 49 11.48 11.96 5.17
C GLN A 49 11.97 10.69 4.50
N ALA A 50 12.62 9.82 5.27
CA ALA A 50 12.96 8.45 4.89
C ALA A 50 12.49 7.50 5.99
N ALA A 51 11.92 6.35 5.63
CA ALA A 51 11.46 5.37 6.60
C ALA A 51 11.71 3.95 6.12
N ALA A 52 12.06 3.08 7.07
CA ALA A 52 12.00 1.62 6.94
C ALA A 52 10.87 1.12 7.84
N VAL A 53 9.86 0.47 7.24
CA VAL A 53 8.61 0.09 7.89
C VAL A 53 8.46 -1.42 7.88
N TRP A 54 8.15 -2.00 9.04
CA TRP A 54 7.87 -3.42 9.16
C TRP A 54 6.35 -3.63 9.27
N GLN A 55 5.73 -4.07 8.19
CA GLN A 55 4.28 -4.19 8.13
C GLN A 55 3.76 -5.33 9.01
N SER A 56 3.01 -4.98 10.03
CA SER A 56 2.43 -5.94 10.98
C SER A 56 0.93 -5.79 11.21
N GLN A 57 0.33 -4.63 10.90
CA GLN A 57 -1.08 -4.39 11.18
C GLN A 57 -2.01 -5.02 10.16
N PHE A 58 -1.79 -4.75 8.89
CA PHE A 58 -2.56 -5.32 7.78
C PHE A 58 -1.65 -6.20 6.92
N LYS A 59 -2.25 -6.97 6.04
CA LYS A 59 -1.58 -8.02 5.28
C LYS A 59 -1.77 -7.77 3.80
N SER A 60 -0.79 -8.14 2.99
CA SER A 60 -0.97 -8.20 1.54
C SER A 60 -1.98 -9.27 1.18
N HIS A 61 -2.85 -8.95 0.22
CA HIS A 61 -3.81 -9.88 -0.35
C HIS A 61 -3.23 -10.47 -1.64
N GLY A 62 -3.15 -11.78 -1.69
CA GLY A 62 -2.61 -12.50 -2.84
C GLY A 62 -3.27 -13.86 -3.03
N PRO A 63 -2.79 -14.67 -4.00
CA PRO A 63 -3.24 -16.02 -4.22
C PRO A 63 -3.07 -16.88 -2.97
N THR A 64 -3.89 -17.90 -2.83
CA THR A 64 -3.66 -18.94 -1.82
C THR A 64 -2.31 -19.58 -2.06
N ALA A 65 -1.52 -19.70 -0.99
CA ALA A 65 -0.29 -20.45 -1.06
C ALA A 65 -0.65 -21.94 -1.13
N ASP A 66 -0.41 -22.55 -2.26
CA ASP A 66 -0.39 -23.99 -2.41
C ASP A 66 1.04 -24.46 -2.14
N ASP A 67 1.41 -24.46 -0.87
CA ASP A 67 2.74 -24.79 -0.37
C ASP A 67 2.77 -26.12 0.39
N GLY A 68 1.70 -26.91 0.26
CA GLY A 68 1.55 -28.18 0.94
C GLY A 68 1.34 -28.08 2.46
N THR A 69 1.36 -26.89 3.04
CA THR A 69 1.20 -26.73 4.49
C THR A 69 -0.27 -26.63 4.92
N GLY A 70 -1.18 -26.49 3.97
CA GLY A 70 -2.61 -26.23 4.21
C GLY A 70 -2.89 -24.89 4.91
N LYS A 71 -1.87 -24.08 5.12
CA LYS A 71 -1.93 -22.79 5.81
C LYS A 71 -2.02 -21.61 4.85
N GLY A 72 -2.12 -21.88 3.56
CA GLY A 72 -2.23 -20.89 2.51
C GLY A 72 -3.48 -20.05 2.64
N ASN A 73 -3.41 -19.02 3.47
CA ASN A 73 -4.47 -18.02 3.58
C ASN A 73 -4.09 -16.83 2.71
N ALA A 74 -4.99 -16.41 1.84
CA ALA A 74 -4.86 -15.22 0.99
C ALA A 74 -4.47 -13.94 1.77
N ARG A 75 -4.61 -13.97 3.10
CA ARG A 75 -4.30 -12.87 4.02
C ARG A 75 -3.39 -13.34 5.14
N ASN A 76 -2.10 -13.32 4.94
CA ASN A 76 -1.15 -13.70 5.99
C ASN A 76 0.09 -12.78 6.02
N GLN A 77 0.87 -12.87 7.09
CA GLN A 77 2.09 -12.06 7.28
C GLN A 77 3.35 -12.71 6.69
N TYR A 78 3.25 -13.96 6.25
CA TYR A 78 4.43 -14.69 5.78
C TYR A 78 5.12 -14.05 4.58
N PRO A 79 4.40 -13.51 3.56
CA PRO A 79 5.05 -12.83 2.46
C PRO A 79 6.00 -11.70 2.89
N HIS A 80 5.61 -10.92 3.88
CA HIS A 80 6.44 -9.85 4.44
C HIS A 80 7.60 -10.41 5.28
N LYS A 81 7.34 -11.42 6.11
CA LYS A 81 8.37 -12.08 6.94
C LYS A 81 9.42 -12.80 6.10
N ASN A 82 8.99 -13.51 5.07
CA ASN A 82 9.88 -14.24 4.17
C ASN A 82 10.80 -13.29 3.39
N SER A 83 10.30 -12.12 3.05
CA SER A 83 11.07 -11.11 2.33
C SER A 83 12.33 -10.67 3.07
N LYS A 84 12.30 -10.56 4.41
CA LYS A 84 13.37 -10.01 5.25
C LYS A 84 13.78 -8.58 4.88
N VAL A 85 13.10 -7.95 3.92
CA VAL A 85 13.32 -6.56 3.49
C VAL A 85 12.18 -5.71 4.04
N PRO A 86 12.45 -4.64 4.79
CA PRO A 86 11.41 -3.71 5.21
C PRO A 86 10.85 -2.96 4.01
N GLU A 87 9.63 -2.50 4.13
CA GLU A 87 9.08 -1.51 3.22
C GLU A 87 9.85 -0.20 3.38
N LEU A 88 10.25 0.41 2.27
CA LEU A 88 11.05 1.63 2.25
C LEU A 88 10.24 2.78 1.67
N ALA A 89 10.14 3.87 2.41
CA ALA A 89 9.42 5.06 1.96
C ALA A 89 10.30 6.30 2.00
N LEU A 90 10.19 7.11 0.96
CA LEU A 90 10.79 8.44 0.87
C LEU A 90 9.68 9.47 0.62
N GLY A 91 9.80 10.64 1.22
CA GLY A 91 8.87 11.75 1.04
C GLY A 91 9.58 13.09 1.11
N LEU A 92 9.06 14.03 0.34
CA LEU A 92 9.51 15.43 0.33
C LEU A 92 8.31 16.34 0.44
N ASP A 93 8.32 17.24 1.44
CA ASP A 93 7.29 18.24 1.67
C ASP A 93 7.90 19.65 1.60
N TYR A 94 7.15 20.57 1.03
CA TYR A 94 7.34 22.00 1.14
C TYR A 94 6.27 22.59 2.08
N LYS A 95 6.69 23.34 3.10
CA LYS A 95 5.80 23.88 4.14
C LYS A 95 6.04 25.36 4.33
N ALA A 96 5.13 26.18 3.85
CA ALA A 96 5.20 27.62 4.02
C ALA A 96 3.81 28.29 3.93
N ASN A 97 3.60 29.36 4.68
CA ASN A 97 2.43 30.24 4.55
C ASN A 97 1.08 29.51 4.64
N GLY A 98 0.96 28.46 5.44
CA GLY A 98 -0.25 27.65 5.57
C GLY A 98 -0.38 26.54 4.54
N TRP A 99 0.54 26.43 3.60
CA TRP A 99 0.62 25.37 2.61
C TRP A 99 1.51 24.21 3.08
N ILE A 100 1.10 22.99 2.73
CA ILE A 100 1.93 21.80 2.67
C ILE A 100 1.72 21.22 1.28
N ILE A 101 2.80 21.06 0.52
CA ILE A 101 2.78 20.44 -0.81
C ILE A 101 3.88 19.39 -0.80
N GLY A 102 3.57 18.18 -1.16
CA GLY A 102 4.55 17.11 -1.11
C GLY A 102 4.24 15.95 -2.03
N ALA A 103 5.24 15.07 -2.11
CA ALA A 103 5.16 13.81 -2.83
C ALA A 103 6.01 12.75 -2.15
N GLY A 104 5.69 11.50 -2.42
CA GLY A 104 6.41 10.36 -1.86
C GLY A 104 6.47 9.19 -2.82
N ILE A 105 7.45 8.33 -2.56
CA ILE A 105 7.64 7.04 -3.20
C ILE A 105 7.77 5.97 -2.12
N ASP A 106 7.17 4.83 -2.35
CA ASP A 106 7.18 3.68 -1.46
C ASP A 106 7.56 2.42 -2.23
N MET A 107 8.41 1.59 -1.66
CA MET A 107 8.84 0.32 -2.21
C MET A 107 8.53 -0.79 -1.22
N LEU A 108 7.67 -1.72 -1.64
CA LEU A 108 7.35 -2.94 -0.91
C LEU A 108 7.94 -4.16 -1.62
N SER A 109 8.67 -5.00 -0.90
CA SER A 109 9.15 -6.29 -1.39
C SER A 109 8.59 -7.40 -0.51
N ILE A 110 7.94 -8.40 -1.14
CA ILE A 110 7.38 -9.58 -0.46
C ILE A 110 7.88 -10.86 -1.11
N VAL A 111 7.85 -11.96 -0.35
CA VAL A 111 8.10 -13.33 -0.84
C VAL A 111 6.88 -14.17 -0.49
N PRO A 112 5.94 -14.36 -1.43
CA PRO A 112 4.68 -15.08 -1.19
C PRO A 112 4.88 -16.49 -0.67
N ARG A 113 5.78 -17.26 -1.29
CA ARG A 113 6.11 -18.64 -0.91
C ARG A 113 7.62 -18.86 -0.93
N THR A 114 8.09 -19.82 -0.15
CA THR A 114 9.47 -20.31 -0.16
C THR A 114 9.54 -21.77 -0.59
N LYS A 115 8.39 -22.42 -0.79
CA LYS A 115 8.22 -23.80 -1.25
C LYS A 115 7.03 -23.88 -2.17
N ALA A 116 7.11 -24.77 -3.15
CA ALA A 116 6.02 -25.12 -4.06
C ALA A 116 5.95 -26.64 -4.24
N ILE A 117 4.80 -27.13 -4.65
CA ILE A 117 4.59 -28.53 -5.03
C ILE A 117 4.55 -28.59 -6.55
N GLY A 118 5.45 -29.36 -7.15
CA GLY A 118 5.46 -29.60 -8.58
C GLY A 118 4.48 -30.69 -9.02
N GLU A 119 4.35 -30.89 -10.33
CA GLU A 119 3.40 -31.84 -10.95
C GLU A 119 3.58 -33.28 -10.48
N ASN A 120 4.79 -33.66 -10.08
CA ASN A 120 5.09 -35.00 -9.55
C ASN A 120 4.80 -35.16 -8.06
N GLY A 121 4.19 -34.16 -7.41
CA GLY A 121 3.94 -34.10 -5.98
C GLY A 121 5.18 -33.84 -5.11
N SER A 122 6.34 -33.60 -5.71
CA SER A 122 7.56 -33.29 -4.98
C SER A 122 7.58 -31.82 -4.55
N MET A 123 8.18 -31.59 -3.37
CA MET A 123 8.34 -30.23 -2.85
C MET A 123 9.65 -29.62 -3.35
N TYR A 124 9.55 -28.42 -3.90
CA TYR A 124 10.67 -27.63 -4.41
C TYR A 124 10.88 -26.39 -3.54
N GLN A 125 12.13 -26.00 -3.34
CA GLN A 125 12.48 -24.66 -2.83
C GLN A 125 12.32 -23.65 -3.98
N VAL A 126 11.64 -22.54 -3.74
CA VAL A 126 11.38 -21.49 -4.74
C VAL A 126 11.80 -20.14 -4.19
N ASP A 127 12.16 -19.22 -5.09
CA ASP A 127 12.50 -17.82 -4.74
C ASP A 127 11.52 -16.85 -5.44
N GLU A 128 10.32 -16.84 -4.95
CA GLU A 128 9.21 -16.06 -5.48
C GLU A 128 9.16 -14.67 -4.86
N ARG A 129 9.81 -13.71 -5.47
CA ARG A 129 9.83 -12.32 -4.97
C ARG A 129 9.02 -11.40 -5.87
N LEU A 130 8.16 -10.61 -5.22
CA LEU A 130 7.44 -9.50 -5.84
C LEU A 130 7.89 -8.18 -5.19
N THR A 131 8.45 -7.29 -5.98
CA THR A 131 8.81 -5.93 -5.56
C THR A 131 7.94 -4.93 -6.29
N THR A 132 7.29 -4.04 -5.57
CA THR A 132 6.35 -3.05 -6.09
C THR A 132 6.71 -1.66 -5.64
N VAL A 133 6.35 -0.67 -6.46
CA VAL A 133 6.58 0.74 -6.16
C VAL A 133 5.25 1.48 -6.25
N SER A 134 4.99 2.31 -5.26
CA SER A 134 3.80 3.15 -5.16
C SER A 134 4.20 4.61 -5.02
N TYR A 135 3.34 5.51 -5.47
CA TYR A 135 3.57 6.94 -5.47
C TYR A 135 2.42 7.67 -4.81
N GLU A 136 2.71 8.78 -4.17
CA GLU A 136 1.69 9.69 -3.70
C GLU A 136 2.08 11.14 -3.92
N ALA A 137 1.08 12.02 -4.06
CA ALA A 137 1.24 13.46 -4.07
C ALA A 137 0.10 14.08 -3.26
N HIS A 138 0.42 15.14 -2.54
CA HIS A 138 -0.56 15.79 -1.68
C HIS A 138 -0.39 17.29 -1.62
N VAL A 139 -1.50 17.94 -1.30
CA VAL A 139 -1.54 19.36 -1.00
C VAL A 139 -2.49 19.62 0.17
N LYS A 140 -2.11 20.52 1.05
CA LYS A 140 -2.96 21.05 2.10
C LYS A 140 -2.75 22.54 2.21
N TYR A 141 -3.85 23.27 2.37
CA TYR A 141 -3.83 24.68 2.74
C TYR A 141 -4.70 24.87 3.98
N GLN A 142 -4.16 25.53 4.95
CA GLN A 142 -4.91 25.86 6.17
C GLN A 142 -4.53 27.27 6.64
N LYS A 143 -5.49 28.19 6.52
CA LYS A 143 -5.36 29.56 7.02
C LYS A 143 -6.73 30.10 7.38
N ASP A 144 -6.80 30.82 8.50
CA ASP A 144 -8.01 31.46 9.04
C ASP A 144 -9.19 30.48 9.19
N LYS A 145 -10.17 30.58 8.28
CA LYS A 145 -11.40 29.77 8.29
C LYS A 145 -11.39 28.66 7.25
N LEU A 146 -10.39 28.65 6.35
CA LEU A 146 -10.34 27.72 5.24
C LEU A 146 -9.36 26.58 5.54
N PHE A 147 -9.86 25.36 5.39
CA PHE A 147 -9.08 24.15 5.24
C PHE A 147 -9.35 23.57 3.84
N PHE A 148 -8.30 23.32 3.11
CA PHE A 148 -8.32 22.59 1.85
C PHE A 148 -7.27 21.49 1.90
N ALA A 149 -7.62 20.29 1.48
CA ALA A 149 -6.66 19.22 1.33
C ALA A 149 -7.04 18.34 0.15
N ALA A 150 -6.03 17.83 -0.55
CA ALA A 150 -6.19 16.84 -1.60
C ALA A 150 -5.00 15.89 -1.60
N LYS A 151 -5.25 14.64 -1.99
CA LYS A 151 -4.21 13.63 -2.15
C LYS A 151 -4.53 12.73 -3.32
N SER A 152 -3.49 12.36 -4.05
CA SER A 152 -3.51 11.36 -5.10
C SER A 152 -2.52 10.26 -4.76
N THR A 153 -2.92 9.01 -4.90
CA THR A 153 -2.06 7.84 -4.65
C THR A 153 -2.17 6.89 -5.84
N LEU A 154 -1.05 6.50 -6.39
CA LEU A 154 -0.94 5.43 -7.36
C LEU A 154 -0.29 4.24 -6.65
N GLY A 155 -1.14 3.33 -6.19
CA GLY A 155 -0.75 2.16 -5.41
C GLY A 155 -0.50 0.94 -6.27
N SER A 156 0.46 0.11 -5.86
CA SER A 156 0.78 -1.17 -6.46
C SER A 156 0.95 -2.21 -5.34
N ASN A 157 0.10 -3.25 -5.31
CA ASN A 157 0.06 -4.22 -4.20
C ASN A 157 -0.11 -3.53 -2.83
N PHE A 158 -1.09 -2.64 -2.68
CA PHE A 158 -1.17 -1.70 -1.56
C PHE A 158 -2.21 -2.06 -0.50
N THR A 159 -2.71 -3.31 -0.50
CA THR A 159 -3.74 -3.78 0.46
C THR A 159 -3.26 -3.80 1.91
N HIS A 160 -1.97 -3.89 2.17
CA HIS A 160 -1.40 -3.80 3.51
C HIS A 160 -1.56 -2.42 4.17
N THR A 161 -2.01 -1.43 3.42
CA THR A 161 -2.34 -0.09 3.91
C THR A 161 -3.84 0.21 3.86
N SER A 162 -4.69 -0.84 3.81
CA SER A 162 -6.17 -0.71 3.70
C SER A 162 -6.64 -0.03 2.41
N MET A 163 -5.83 -0.09 1.36
CA MET A 163 -6.16 0.38 0.02
C MET A 163 -6.61 -0.80 -0.86
N LEU A 164 -7.11 -0.50 -2.06
CA LEU A 164 -7.26 -1.51 -3.11
C LEU A 164 -5.90 -2.02 -3.57
N GLY A 165 -5.87 -3.19 -4.20
CA GLY A 165 -4.64 -3.76 -4.74
C GLY A 165 -4.50 -5.25 -4.43
N GLY A 166 -3.31 -5.68 -4.04
CA GLY A 166 -2.94 -7.08 -3.91
C GLY A 166 -2.11 -7.52 -5.10
N TYR A 167 -2.01 -8.82 -5.30
CA TYR A 167 -1.23 -9.40 -6.40
C TYR A 167 -1.84 -10.71 -6.87
N ALA A 168 -1.55 -11.08 -8.12
CA ALA A 168 -2.02 -12.29 -8.77
C ALA A 168 -0.85 -13.11 -9.30
N VAL A 169 -1.09 -14.36 -9.67
CA VAL A 169 -0.13 -15.18 -10.41
C VAL A 169 -0.08 -14.71 -11.84
N LYS A 170 1.13 -14.43 -12.33
CA LYS A 170 1.43 -14.09 -13.72
C LYS A 170 1.68 -15.35 -14.54
N SER A 171 2.48 -16.27 -13.99
CA SER A 171 2.82 -17.54 -14.60
C SER A 171 3.16 -18.59 -13.54
N GLN A 172 3.06 -19.87 -13.88
CA GLN A 172 3.47 -20.98 -13.04
C GLN A 172 4.25 -21.99 -13.85
N ASP A 173 5.44 -22.36 -13.36
CA ASP A 173 6.21 -23.47 -13.88
C ASP A 173 5.53 -24.80 -13.52
N ALA A 174 5.14 -25.58 -14.52
CA ALA A 174 4.43 -26.85 -14.29
C ALA A 174 5.27 -27.88 -13.52
N LYS A 175 6.57 -27.94 -13.78
CA LYS A 175 7.46 -28.94 -13.18
C LYS A 175 7.72 -28.68 -11.70
N THR A 176 8.01 -27.44 -11.33
CA THR A 176 8.40 -27.05 -9.96
C THR A 176 7.25 -26.44 -9.17
N GLY A 177 6.20 -25.98 -9.85
CA GLY A 177 5.12 -25.22 -9.24
C GLY A 177 5.52 -23.78 -8.85
N GLU A 178 6.73 -23.32 -9.22
CA GLU A 178 7.20 -21.95 -8.96
C GLU A 178 6.36 -20.94 -9.70
N ARG A 179 6.04 -19.81 -9.04
CA ARG A 179 5.18 -18.76 -9.57
C ARG A 179 5.91 -17.44 -9.75
N GLU A 180 5.60 -16.75 -10.83
CA GLU A 180 5.80 -15.32 -10.95
C GLU A 180 4.51 -14.59 -10.62
N TYR A 181 4.63 -13.36 -10.11
CA TYR A 181 3.47 -12.57 -9.70
C TYR A 181 3.42 -11.22 -10.38
N THR A 182 2.21 -10.72 -10.56
CA THR A 182 1.94 -9.37 -11.03
C THR A 182 1.06 -8.63 -10.02
N PRO A 183 1.39 -7.34 -9.69
CA PRO A 183 0.61 -6.58 -8.74
C PRO A 183 -0.63 -5.97 -9.37
N PHE A 184 -1.73 -5.90 -8.63
CA PHE A 184 -2.83 -5.00 -8.96
C PHE A 184 -2.44 -3.57 -8.65
N ARG A 185 -2.73 -2.69 -9.60
CA ARG A 185 -2.56 -1.24 -9.47
C ARG A 185 -3.89 -0.55 -9.18
N ASN A 186 -3.83 0.51 -8.41
CA ASN A 186 -4.99 1.33 -8.13
C ASN A 186 -4.62 2.81 -8.20
N SER A 187 -5.60 3.63 -8.56
CA SER A 187 -5.53 5.08 -8.43
C SER A 187 -6.56 5.53 -7.41
N SER A 188 -6.12 6.21 -6.39
CA SER A 188 -6.99 6.76 -5.34
C SER A 188 -6.78 8.25 -5.23
N ASN A 189 -7.87 9.00 -5.30
CA ASN A 189 -7.84 10.46 -5.31
C ASN A 189 -8.93 10.99 -4.38
N TRP A 190 -8.61 12.04 -3.61
CA TRP A 190 -9.62 12.71 -2.82
C TRP A 190 -9.34 14.20 -2.65
N ILE A 191 -10.41 14.94 -2.44
CA ILE A 191 -10.40 16.38 -2.12
C ILE A 191 -11.32 16.60 -0.93
N ASN A 192 -10.88 17.44 -0.01
CA ASN A 192 -11.65 17.86 1.15
C ASN A 192 -11.53 19.36 1.36
N ILE A 193 -12.67 20.03 1.49
CA ILE A 193 -12.77 21.47 1.76
C ILE A 193 -13.64 21.64 3.00
N VAL A 194 -13.15 22.42 3.97
CA VAL A 194 -13.89 22.80 5.17
C VAL A 194 -13.76 24.30 5.37
N TYR A 195 -14.88 24.95 5.66
CA TYR A 195 -14.89 26.38 5.88
C TYR A 195 -15.64 26.74 7.15
N GLY A 196 -15.08 27.58 7.98
CA GLY A 196 -15.72 28.12 9.17
C GLY A 196 -14.87 28.10 10.44
N LYS A 197 -15.37 28.73 11.49
CA LYS A 197 -14.74 28.71 12.83
C LYS A 197 -15.54 27.87 13.82
N LYS A 198 -16.74 28.32 14.21
CA LYS A 198 -17.63 27.64 15.15
C LYS A 198 -18.44 26.54 14.44
N TRP A 199 -19.03 26.89 13.32
CA TRP A 199 -19.66 25.98 12.38
C TRP A 199 -18.70 25.74 11.23
N LYS A 200 -18.46 24.46 10.89
CA LYS A 200 -17.47 24.02 9.91
C LYS A 200 -18.10 23.08 8.88
N PRO A 201 -18.99 23.60 8.01
CA PRO A 201 -19.45 22.80 6.91
C PRO A 201 -18.26 22.36 6.05
N GLY A 202 -18.29 21.13 5.57
CA GLY A 202 -17.24 20.54 4.75
C GLY A 202 -17.79 19.64 3.67
N ILE A 203 -17.04 19.54 2.58
CA ILE A 203 -17.31 18.65 1.47
C ILE A 203 -16.10 17.75 1.29
N PHE A 204 -16.36 16.46 1.09
CA PHE A 204 -15.36 15.47 0.71
C PHE A 204 -15.81 14.76 -0.57
N ILE A 205 -14.90 14.63 -1.50
CA ILE A 205 -15.08 13.85 -2.71
C ILE A 205 -13.89 12.90 -2.82
N GLY A 206 -14.16 11.60 -2.92
CA GLY A 206 -13.14 10.57 -3.10
C GLY A 206 -13.50 9.66 -4.27
N TYR A 207 -12.49 9.26 -5.02
CA TYR A 207 -12.62 8.34 -6.15
C TYR A 207 -11.45 7.34 -6.14
N ILE A 208 -11.78 6.07 -6.26
CA ILE A 208 -10.82 4.98 -6.35
C ILE A 208 -11.11 4.17 -7.60
N LYS A 209 -10.07 3.81 -8.33
CA LYS A 209 -10.16 2.97 -9.52
C LYS A 209 -9.12 1.85 -9.43
N ASN A 210 -9.57 0.63 -9.66
CA ASN A 210 -8.68 -0.49 -9.98
C ASN A 210 -8.19 -0.31 -11.43
N LEU A 211 -6.88 -0.34 -11.64
CA LEU A 211 -6.23 -0.17 -12.94
C LEU A 211 -5.82 -1.51 -13.56
N GLY A 212 -6.18 -2.64 -12.90
CA GLY A 212 -5.76 -3.97 -13.31
C GLY A 212 -4.31 -4.28 -12.94
N THR A 213 -3.79 -5.32 -13.55
CA THR A 213 -2.40 -5.80 -13.39
C THR A 213 -1.47 -5.21 -14.47
N ALA A 214 -0.16 -5.31 -14.23
CA ALA A 214 0.84 -4.85 -15.21
C ALA A 214 1.02 -5.85 -16.35
N ASP A 215 0.92 -7.13 -16.02
CA ASP A 215 1.04 -8.28 -16.92
C ASP A 215 -0.26 -9.07 -16.91
N ASP A 216 -0.45 -9.93 -17.90
CA ASP A 216 -1.56 -10.87 -17.91
C ASP A 216 -1.49 -11.83 -16.72
N MET A 217 -2.66 -12.23 -16.25
CA MET A 217 -2.77 -13.18 -15.14
C MET A 217 -2.89 -14.61 -15.66
N GLU A 218 -2.27 -15.56 -14.95
CA GLU A 218 -2.46 -16.97 -15.22
C GLU A 218 -3.91 -17.38 -14.98
N MET A 219 -4.48 -18.11 -15.92
CA MET A 219 -5.87 -18.58 -15.87
C MET A 219 -5.91 -20.08 -15.60
N GLY A 220 -6.18 -20.48 -14.37
CA GLY A 220 -6.48 -21.87 -14.03
C GLY A 220 -7.97 -22.15 -14.16
N ASP A 221 -8.35 -23.23 -14.84
CA ASP A 221 -9.75 -23.64 -15.05
C ASP A 221 -10.65 -22.51 -15.55
N ASN A 222 -10.15 -21.68 -16.46
CA ASN A 222 -10.82 -20.47 -16.98
C ASN A 222 -11.08 -19.38 -15.94
N LYS A 223 -10.36 -19.39 -14.82
CA LYS A 223 -10.41 -18.34 -13.80
C LYS A 223 -9.01 -17.84 -13.49
N ALA A 224 -8.88 -16.54 -13.27
CA ALA A 224 -7.63 -15.97 -12.81
C ALA A 224 -7.24 -16.55 -11.45
N ILE A 225 -6.00 -17.00 -11.31
CA ILE A 225 -5.46 -17.45 -10.03
C ILE A 225 -5.04 -16.23 -9.23
N TYR A 226 -5.95 -15.68 -8.48
CA TYR A 226 -5.69 -14.60 -7.52
C TYR A 226 -6.45 -14.89 -6.22
N GLY A 227 -5.85 -14.56 -5.11
CA GLY A 227 -6.45 -14.83 -3.83
C GLY A 227 -6.91 -13.56 -3.18
N THR A 228 -8.13 -13.18 -3.32
CA THR A 228 -8.63 -12.00 -2.62
C THR A 228 -9.93 -12.23 -1.89
N GLY A 229 -10.69 -13.27 -2.23
CA GLY A 229 -12.06 -13.41 -1.76
C GLY A 229 -12.95 -12.24 -2.18
N THR A 230 -12.51 -11.40 -3.07
CA THR A 230 -13.32 -10.40 -3.77
C THR A 230 -13.44 -10.83 -5.20
N ASN A 231 -14.66 -11.21 -5.60
CA ASN A 231 -14.97 -11.32 -7.01
C ASN A 231 -14.81 -9.92 -7.60
N ILE A 232 -13.86 -9.78 -8.52
CA ILE A 232 -13.79 -8.62 -9.38
C ILE A 232 -14.59 -9.01 -10.61
N ASP A 233 -15.90 -8.79 -10.57
CA ASP A 233 -16.77 -8.81 -11.73
C ASP A 233 -16.59 -7.51 -12.52
#